data_55ccee5e8be2707689b5bd9bcd715124
#
_entry.id   55ccee5e8be2707689b5bd9bcd715124
#
_cell.length_a   1.000
_cell.length_b   1.000
_cell.length_c   1.000
_cell.angle_alpha   90.00
_cell.angle_beta   90.00
_cell.angle_gamma   90.00
#
_symmetry.space_group_name_H-M   'P 1'
#
loop_
_entity.id
_entity.type
_entity.pdbx_description
1 polymer ?
#
loop_
_entity_poly.entity_id
_entity_poly.type
_entity_poly.pdbx_seq_one_letter_code
_entity_poly.pdbx_strand_id
1 'polypeptide(L)'
;MRRLLLVTALGMVVGTPALACMRMASPAGIDAALAQATLTDHDVVRVKDLRSKTAELMSRREYSAAANTEAQAMAIMGLKLQASGQPTRGACGGTWVRKEQ
;
A
#
# COMPACT_ATOMS: atom_id res chain seq x y z
N MET A 1 3.85 -25.04 -37.00
CA MET A 1 3.84 -25.77 -35.78
C MET A 1 4.80 -25.35 -34.76
N ARG A 2 6.03 -25.33 -35.07
CA ARG A 2 7.02 -24.96 -34.08
C ARG A 2 6.89 -23.56 -33.63
N ARG A 3 6.38 -22.72 -34.46
CA ARG A 3 6.27 -21.34 -34.07
C ARG A 3 5.39 -21.11 -32.89
N LEU A 4 4.46 -21.96 -32.70
CA LEU A 4 3.54 -21.80 -31.60
C LEU A 4 4.21 -21.76 -30.27
N LEU A 5 5.28 -22.48 -30.15
CA LEU A 5 5.96 -22.58 -28.89
C LEU A 5 6.58 -21.29 -28.44
N LEU A 6 7.00 -20.51 -29.39
CA LEU A 6 7.66 -19.26 -29.09
C LEU A 6 6.75 -18.26 -28.40
N VAL A 7 5.52 -18.26 -28.81
CA VAL A 7 4.58 -17.30 -28.27
C VAL A 7 4.33 -17.50 -26.79
N THR A 8 4.32 -18.74 -26.40
CA THR A 8 4.01 -19.06 -25.03
C THR A 8 5.03 -18.52 -24.06
N ALA A 9 6.28 -18.53 -24.43
CA ALA A 9 7.33 -18.11 -23.54
C ALA A 9 7.26 -16.64 -23.21
N LEU A 10 6.78 -15.84 -24.11
CA LEU A 10 6.72 -14.42 -23.90
C LEU A 10 5.76 -14.01 -22.82
N GLY A 11 4.65 -14.67 -22.76
CA GLY A 11 3.63 -14.28 -21.82
C GLY A 11 4.04 -14.38 -20.39
N MET A 12 4.91 -15.30 -20.09
CA MET A 12 5.30 -15.52 -18.71
C MET A 12 6.21 -14.46 -18.16
N VAL A 13 7.05 -13.93 -18.99
CA VAL A 13 8.01 -12.94 -18.54
C VAL A 13 7.35 -11.66 -18.11
N VAL A 14 6.28 -11.30 -18.76
CA VAL A 14 5.64 -10.03 -18.51
C VAL A 14 4.99 -9.92 -17.13
N GLY A 15 4.43 -11.00 -16.65
CA GLY A 15 3.72 -10.96 -15.38
C GLY A 15 4.61 -10.81 -14.18
N THR A 16 5.82 -11.26 -14.26
CA THR A 16 6.71 -11.31 -13.10
C THR A 16 7.04 -9.94 -12.52
N PRO A 17 7.43 -8.96 -13.32
CA PRO A 17 7.82 -7.66 -12.76
C PRO A 17 6.71 -6.96 -12.00
N ALA A 18 5.48 -7.16 -12.41
CA ALA A 18 4.37 -6.50 -11.77
C ALA A 18 4.19 -6.94 -10.33
N LEU A 19 4.45 -8.20 -10.06
CA LEU A 19 4.28 -8.73 -8.71
C LEU A 19 5.38 -8.25 -7.77
N ALA A 20 6.53 -7.97 -8.30
CA ALA A 20 7.66 -7.54 -7.50
C ALA A 20 7.48 -6.15 -6.92
N CYS A 21 6.55 -5.39 -7.44
CA CYS A 21 6.36 -4.01 -7.02
C CYS A 21 5.20 -3.82 -6.05
N MET A 22 4.76 -4.88 -5.42
CA MET A 22 3.66 -4.77 -4.49
C MET A 22 4.10 -4.08 -3.21
N ARG A 23 3.34 -3.07 -2.81
CA ARG A 23 3.64 -2.32 -1.61
C ARG A 23 3.04 -3.01 -0.40
N MET A 24 3.80 -3.01 0.69
CA MET A 24 3.34 -3.60 1.94
C MET A 24 2.78 -2.52 2.85
N ALA A 25 1.64 -2.79 3.46
CA ALA A 25 1.07 -1.89 4.44
C ALA A 25 1.89 -1.88 5.71
N SER A 26 1.85 -0.77 6.44
CA SER A 26 2.62 -0.62 7.66
C SER A 26 1.74 -0.08 8.79
N PRO A 27 1.35 -0.92 9.75
CA PRO A 27 0.63 -0.41 10.92
C PRO A 27 1.44 0.62 11.69
N ALA A 28 2.76 0.44 11.75
CA ALA A 28 3.62 1.42 12.43
C ALA A 28 3.59 2.77 11.72
N GLY A 29 3.43 2.76 10.40
CA GLY A 29 3.30 3.99 9.64
C GLY A 29 2.02 4.73 9.99
N ILE A 30 0.95 4.00 10.25
CA ILE A 30 -0.30 4.62 10.70
C ILE A 30 -0.10 5.26 12.06
N ASP A 31 0.57 4.57 12.97
CA ASP A 31 0.84 5.13 14.30
C ASP A 31 1.66 6.40 14.23
N ALA A 32 2.68 6.41 13.39
CA ALA A 32 3.53 7.57 13.23
C ALA A 32 2.76 8.77 12.67
N ALA A 33 1.90 8.52 11.69
CA ALA A 33 1.10 9.58 11.10
C ALA A 33 0.08 10.11 12.12
N LEU A 34 -0.50 9.20 12.91
CA LEU A 34 -1.49 9.60 13.90
C LEU A 34 -0.88 10.51 14.96
N ALA A 35 0.38 10.27 15.31
CA ALA A 35 1.06 11.09 16.30
C ALA A 35 1.18 12.54 15.87
N GLN A 36 1.17 12.79 14.57
CA GLN A 36 1.30 14.14 14.05
C GLN A 36 0.00 14.73 13.51
N ALA A 37 -1.06 13.96 13.52
CA ALA A 37 -2.33 14.41 12.98
C ALA A 37 -3.13 15.15 14.03
N THR A 38 -3.95 16.11 13.57
CA THR A 38 -4.89 16.80 14.44
C THR A 38 -6.27 16.32 14.07
N LEU A 39 -6.84 15.46 14.88
CA LEU A 39 -8.12 14.82 14.58
C LEU A 39 -9.08 14.96 15.73
N THR A 40 -10.36 14.82 15.43
CA THR A 40 -11.38 14.73 16.49
C THR A 40 -11.22 13.37 17.17
N ASP A 41 -11.78 13.26 18.38
CA ASP A 41 -11.72 12.00 19.10
C ASP A 41 -12.37 10.87 18.32
N HIS A 42 -13.46 11.18 17.62
CA HIS A 42 -14.15 10.18 16.81
C HIS A 42 -13.23 9.65 15.70
N ASP A 43 -12.52 10.54 15.02
CA ASP A 43 -11.62 10.12 13.95
C ASP A 43 -10.42 9.36 14.48
N VAL A 44 -9.92 9.73 15.65
CA VAL A 44 -8.82 9.00 16.29
C VAL A 44 -9.23 7.54 16.52
N VAL A 45 -10.44 7.33 17.02
CA VAL A 45 -10.94 5.99 17.26
C VAL A 45 -11.02 5.21 15.95
N ARG A 46 -11.51 5.85 14.88
CA ARG A 46 -11.60 5.20 13.58
C ARG A 46 -10.24 4.80 13.04
N VAL A 47 -9.27 5.69 13.19
CA VAL A 47 -7.92 5.39 12.70
C VAL A 47 -7.31 4.23 13.49
N LYS A 48 -7.50 4.22 14.80
CA LYS A 48 -6.98 3.13 15.62
C LYS A 48 -7.62 1.80 15.27
N ASP A 49 -8.91 1.82 14.96
CA ASP A 49 -9.60 0.61 14.56
C ASP A 49 -9.05 0.10 13.22
N LEU A 50 -8.84 0.99 12.26
CA LEU A 50 -8.28 0.61 10.98
C LEU A 50 -6.85 0.12 11.13
N ARG A 51 -6.11 0.72 12.04
CA ARG A 51 -4.75 0.27 12.32
C ARG A 51 -4.72 -1.17 12.81
N SER A 52 -5.62 -1.50 13.74
CA SER A 52 -5.72 -2.86 14.25
C SER A 52 -6.11 -3.82 13.15
N LYS A 53 -7.03 -3.40 12.29
CA LYS A 53 -7.46 -4.24 11.19
C LYS A 53 -6.33 -4.47 10.19
N THR A 54 -5.55 -3.43 9.93
CA THR A 54 -4.39 -3.56 9.06
C THR A 54 -3.41 -4.59 9.60
N ALA A 55 -3.12 -4.51 10.89
CA ALA A 55 -2.19 -5.45 11.51
C ALA A 55 -2.72 -6.88 11.42
N GLU A 56 -4.01 -7.06 11.64
CA GLU A 56 -4.61 -8.39 11.56
C GLU A 56 -4.51 -8.96 10.15
N LEU A 57 -4.82 -8.13 9.16
CA LEU A 57 -4.75 -8.57 7.77
C LEU A 57 -3.31 -8.90 7.36
N MET A 58 -2.35 -8.13 7.87
CA MET A 58 -0.94 -8.44 7.60
C MET A 58 -0.56 -9.79 8.20
N SER A 59 -1.03 -10.10 9.39
CA SER A 59 -0.72 -11.37 10.02
C SER A 59 -1.32 -12.55 9.27
N ARG A 60 -2.41 -12.31 8.54
CA ARG A 60 -3.04 -13.33 7.70
C ARG A 60 -2.47 -13.36 6.29
N ARG A 61 -1.50 -12.50 6.01
CA ARG A 61 -0.90 -12.38 4.68
C ARG A 61 -1.88 -11.91 3.62
N GLU A 62 -2.90 -11.18 4.03
CA GLU A 62 -3.85 -10.58 3.09
C GLU A 62 -3.38 -9.17 2.79
N TYR A 63 -2.32 -9.07 2.01
CA TYR A 63 -1.60 -7.82 1.84
C TYR A 63 -2.39 -6.76 1.07
N SER A 64 -3.17 -7.17 0.08
CA SER A 64 -3.98 -6.21 -0.66
C SER A 64 -5.04 -5.58 0.23
N ALA A 65 -5.71 -6.39 1.03
CA ALA A 65 -6.72 -5.89 1.94
C ALA A 65 -6.09 -4.99 3.00
N ALA A 66 -4.91 -5.37 3.49
CA ALA A 66 -4.19 -4.55 4.46
C ALA A 66 -3.82 -3.19 3.88
N ALA A 67 -3.38 -3.16 2.63
CA ALA A 67 -3.04 -1.90 1.99
C ALA A 67 -4.28 -1.01 1.85
N ASN A 68 -5.44 -1.59 1.57
CA ASN A 68 -6.67 -0.83 1.49
C ASN A 68 -7.07 -0.23 2.83
N THR A 69 -6.94 -0.99 3.92
CA THR A 69 -7.27 -0.45 5.24
C THR A 69 -6.27 0.63 5.65
N GLU A 70 -5.01 0.45 5.32
CA GLU A 70 -4.03 1.50 5.58
C GLU A 70 -4.40 2.78 4.84
N ALA A 71 -4.78 2.66 3.57
CA ALA A 71 -5.16 3.82 2.79
C ALA A 71 -6.37 4.54 3.38
N GLN A 72 -7.34 3.79 3.91
CA GLN A 72 -8.49 4.39 4.56
C GLN A 72 -8.06 5.18 5.80
N ALA A 73 -7.17 4.63 6.60
CA ALA A 73 -6.69 5.33 7.78
C ALA A 73 -5.94 6.61 7.40
N MET A 74 -5.09 6.50 6.40
CA MET A 74 -4.35 7.67 5.94
C MET A 74 -5.26 8.74 5.37
N ALA A 75 -6.32 8.34 4.69
CA ALA A 75 -7.28 9.30 4.13
C ALA A 75 -7.99 10.08 5.24
N ILE A 76 -8.33 9.41 6.34
CA ILE A 76 -8.95 10.10 7.48
C ILE A 76 -8.00 11.15 8.03
N MET A 77 -6.70 10.88 8.01
CA MET A 77 -5.69 11.81 8.50
C MET A 77 -5.29 12.87 7.45
N GLY A 78 -5.95 12.87 6.28
CA GLY A 78 -5.68 13.88 5.26
C GLY A 78 -4.48 13.58 4.40
N LEU A 79 -4.10 12.31 4.29
CA LEU A 79 -2.94 11.92 3.52
C LEU A 79 -3.34 11.10 2.30
N LYS A 80 -2.52 11.15 1.29
CA LYS A 80 -2.70 10.32 0.10
C LYS A 80 -1.36 9.74 -0.29
N LEU A 81 -1.39 8.63 -0.99
CA LEU A 81 -0.18 7.98 -1.44
C LEU A 81 0.27 8.61 -2.75
N GLN A 82 1.49 9.10 -2.76
CA GLN A 82 2.09 9.63 -3.96
C GLN A 82 3.14 8.66 -4.46
N ALA A 83 2.98 8.21 -5.69
CA ALA A 83 3.90 7.24 -6.26
C ALA A 83 5.29 7.82 -6.34
N SER A 84 6.29 6.96 -6.11
CA SER A 84 7.66 7.36 -6.26
C SER A 84 7.93 7.68 -7.73
N GLY A 85 8.61 8.78 -7.97
CA GLY A 85 8.94 9.15 -9.32
C GLY A 85 10.10 8.38 -9.90
N GLN A 86 10.79 7.60 -9.08
CA GLN A 86 11.98 6.89 -9.54
C GLN A 86 11.79 5.40 -9.52
N PRO A 87 11.95 4.75 -10.65
CA PRO A 87 11.77 3.30 -10.74
C PRO A 87 13.02 2.55 -10.32
N THR A 88 13.57 2.89 -9.18
CA THR A 88 14.71 2.18 -8.66
C THR A 88 14.22 0.99 -7.87
N ARG A 89 15.13 0.10 -7.55
CA ARG A 89 14.74 -1.09 -6.81
C ARG A 89 14.20 -0.69 -5.45
N GLY A 90 13.12 -1.33 -5.08
CA GLY A 90 12.49 -1.04 -3.82
C GLY A 90 11.68 0.23 -3.80
N ALA A 91 11.53 0.88 -4.94
CA ALA A 91 10.86 2.16 -5.00
C ALA A 91 9.39 2.06 -5.36
N CYS A 92 8.80 0.90 -5.23
CA CYS A 92 7.41 0.74 -5.60
C CYS A 92 6.43 1.23 -4.56
N GLY A 93 6.91 1.66 -3.42
CA GLY A 93 6.02 1.99 -2.31
C GLY A 93 5.36 3.34 -2.41
N GLY A 94 6.09 4.34 -2.80
CA GLY A 94 5.58 5.70 -2.76
C GLY A 94 5.65 6.29 -1.36
N THR A 95 5.13 7.49 -1.22
CA THR A 95 5.19 8.25 0.01
C THR A 95 3.83 8.82 0.35
N TRP A 96 3.51 8.89 1.63
CA TRP A 96 2.27 9.52 2.08
C TRP A 96 2.49 11.02 2.20
N VAL A 97 1.63 11.79 1.55
CA VAL A 97 1.72 13.25 1.55
C VAL A 97 0.34 13.84 1.83
N ARG A 98 0.33 15.11 2.23
CA ARG A 98 -0.93 15.78 2.49
C ARG A 98 -1.72 15.95 1.21
N LYS A 99 -3.02 15.85 1.30
CA LYS A 99 -3.88 15.95 0.12
C LYS A 99 -3.84 17.30 -0.54
N GLU A 100 -3.53 18.33 0.21
CA GLU A 100 -3.51 19.67 -0.34
C GLU A 100 -2.29 20.00 -1.17
N GLN A 101 -1.33 19.14 -1.18
CA GLN A 101 -0.09 19.42 -1.91
C GLN A 101 -0.11 18.88 -3.33
#